data_a0c56dd4596e37763fc1854c0325bcda
#
_entry.id   a0c56dd4596e37763fc1854c0325bcda
#
_cell.length_a   1.000
_cell.length_b   1.000
_cell.length_c   1.000
_cell.angle_alpha   90.00
_cell.angle_beta   90.00
_cell.angle_gamma   90.00
#
_symmetry.space_group_name_H-M   'P 1'
#
loop_
_entity.id
_entity.type
_entity.pdbx_description
1 polymer ?
#
loop_
_entity_poly.entity_id
_entity_poly.type
_entity_poly.pdbx_seq_one_letter_code
_entity_poly.pdbx_strand_id
1 'polypeptide(L)'
;MIIDSHAYCFQPGNHPAGFPNAAEHLAWIQTSQGLHHQPAWNIKDRTPAPSDGLGDEAPLDWSRLPDVDFRIDDQCGRVVWTIDGADRTKQFYPPNLRNLEYTPHSLIAEMDYCGVDLALIHTNPMLGRDTAFLAECVKAYPDRLRSMAPVDEWRILDETDAVIAELHEAIVDRGLHAIKFNTRPAYKRSTQAWDDGPYRPFWEAATALGVPIFFTMGTGPGSAAGATSGAQHRQGCLDEHDILIRWMERYPDATISLTHGFPWRVFVEGDTIELPDGIWTPFQNPKLSLEVCFPVRIGDLFDFPYREVQPTLELMVERIGADRLLWGTDMPFQNRFSTYRQSRDWLEKYCDFLSAEDLALIMGGSAQRVLGL
;
A
#
# COMPACT_ATOMS: atom_id res chain seq x y z
N MET A 1 17.73 -15.83 2.27
CA MET A 1 16.72 -15.47 1.24
C MET A 1 16.33 -14.02 1.45
N ILE A 2 16.36 -13.21 0.40
CA ILE A 2 15.93 -11.81 0.43
C ILE A 2 14.51 -11.75 -0.14
N ILE A 3 13.57 -11.25 0.64
CA ILE A 3 12.15 -11.18 0.27
C ILE A 3 11.67 -9.74 0.32
N ASP A 4 11.21 -9.23 -0.81
CA ASP A 4 10.48 -7.97 -0.86
C ASP A 4 9.01 -8.24 -0.49
N SER A 5 8.62 -7.82 0.72
CA SER A 5 7.25 -8.02 1.20
C SER A 5 6.23 -7.10 0.53
N HIS A 6 6.67 -6.19 -0.36
CA HIS A 6 5.79 -5.21 -0.97
C HIS A 6 6.26 -4.77 -2.36
N ALA A 7 5.74 -5.41 -3.37
CA ALA A 7 5.91 -5.02 -4.77
C ALA A 7 4.56 -5.05 -5.48
N TYR A 8 4.50 -4.59 -6.72
CA TYR A 8 3.30 -4.65 -7.54
C TYR A 8 3.58 -5.24 -8.91
N CYS A 9 2.55 -5.82 -9.50
CA CYS A 9 2.38 -6.00 -10.94
C CYS A 9 1.00 -5.48 -11.31
N PHE A 10 0.88 -4.72 -12.39
CA PHE A 10 -0.38 -4.16 -12.81
C PHE A 10 -0.47 -3.99 -14.33
N GLN A 11 -1.70 -4.09 -14.80
CA GLN A 11 -2.08 -3.95 -16.20
C GLN A 11 -2.08 -2.48 -16.62
N PRO A 12 -2.07 -2.19 -17.93
CA PRO A 12 -2.13 -0.81 -18.42
C PRO A 12 -3.25 0.01 -17.76
N GLY A 13 -2.98 1.26 -17.46
CA GLY A 13 -3.96 2.11 -16.77
C GLY A 13 -5.22 2.43 -17.58
N ASN A 14 -5.21 2.18 -18.90
CA ASN A 14 -6.37 2.24 -19.78
C ASN A 14 -7.07 0.88 -19.98
N HIS A 15 -6.67 -0.15 -19.21
CA HIS A 15 -7.30 -1.47 -19.17
C HIS A 15 -8.35 -1.52 -18.04
N PRO A 16 -9.42 -2.34 -18.16
CA PRO A 16 -10.39 -2.53 -17.06
C PRO A 16 -9.77 -3.03 -15.76
N ALA A 17 -8.71 -3.83 -15.82
CA ALA A 17 -7.94 -4.33 -14.68
C ALA A 17 -8.81 -4.91 -13.54
N GLY A 18 -9.86 -5.69 -13.91
CA GLY A 18 -10.80 -6.30 -12.98
C GLY A 18 -12.02 -5.46 -12.63
N PHE A 19 -12.09 -4.21 -13.09
CA PHE A 19 -13.32 -3.39 -13.04
C PHE A 19 -14.24 -3.71 -14.22
N PRO A 20 -15.55 -3.35 -14.16
CA PRO A 20 -16.48 -3.56 -15.26
C PRO A 20 -16.03 -2.95 -16.59
N ASN A 21 -15.30 -1.83 -16.54
CA ASN A 21 -14.78 -1.15 -17.72
C ASN A 21 -13.55 -0.27 -17.36
N ALA A 22 -12.82 0.18 -18.38
CA ALA A 22 -11.63 1.02 -18.21
C ALA A 22 -11.95 2.42 -17.62
N ALA A 23 -13.16 2.93 -17.80
CA ALA A 23 -13.53 4.24 -17.25
C ALA A 23 -13.63 4.20 -15.72
N GLU A 24 -14.13 3.12 -15.14
CA GLU A 24 -14.14 2.93 -13.68
C GLU A 24 -12.72 2.80 -13.12
N HIS A 25 -11.85 2.07 -13.78
CA HIS A 25 -10.44 2.00 -13.40
C HIS A 25 -9.80 3.41 -13.43
N LEU A 26 -10.02 4.15 -14.51
CA LEU A 26 -9.51 5.51 -14.65
C LEU A 26 -10.06 6.45 -13.57
N ALA A 27 -11.31 6.30 -13.15
CA ALA A 27 -11.91 7.06 -12.06
C ALA A 27 -11.21 6.80 -10.72
N TRP A 28 -10.84 5.55 -10.44
CA TRP A 28 -10.00 5.21 -9.29
C TRP A 28 -8.62 5.86 -9.36
N ILE A 29 -7.99 5.86 -10.53
CA ILE A 29 -6.70 6.52 -10.73
C ILE A 29 -6.85 8.03 -10.49
N GLN A 30 -7.86 8.69 -11.09
CA GLN A 30 -8.12 10.13 -10.91
C GLN A 30 -8.30 10.49 -9.44
N THR A 31 -9.15 9.77 -8.71
CA THR A 31 -9.38 9.99 -7.27
C THR A 31 -8.10 9.83 -6.46
N SER A 32 -7.32 8.79 -6.75
CA SER A 32 -6.03 8.56 -6.06
C SER A 32 -5.04 9.69 -6.30
N GLN A 33 -5.02 10.25 -7.52
CA GLN A 33 -4.18 11.41 -7.84
C GLN A 33 -4.65 12.68 -7.12
N GLY A 34 -5.96 12.89 -6.99
CA GLY A 34 -6.53 14.02 -6.24
C GLY A 34 -6.09 14.03 -4.78
N LEU A 35 -5.99 12.85 -4.19
CA LEU A 35 -5.63 12.66 -2.77
C LEU A 35 -4.13 12.61 -2.49
N HIS A 36 -3.29 12.44 -3.51
CA HIS A 36 -1.86 12.28 -3.33
C HIS A 36 -1.16 13.62 -3.11
N HIS A 37 -0.24 13.66 -2.14
CA HIS A 37 0.45 14.88 -1.70
C HIS A 37 1.50 15.43 -2.68
N GLN A 38 1.92 14.67 -3.69
CA GLN A 38 2.88 15.14 -4.68
C GLN A 38 2.39 16.40 -5.38
N PRO A 39 3.28 17.40 -5.62
CA PRO A 39 2.90 18.63 -6.27
C PRO A 39 2.48 18.41 -7.73
N ALA A 40 1.53 19.20 -8.20
CA ALA A 40 1.16 19.28 -9.60
C ALA A 40 1.91 20.42 -10.31
N TRP A 41 2.08 20.29 -11.62
CA TRP A 41 2.66 21.33 -12.47
C TRP A 41 2.07 21.34 -13.88
N ASN A 42 2.17 22.47 -14.55
CA ASN A 42 1.81 22.61 -15.95
C ASN A 42 2.89 21.93 -16.83
N ILE A 43 2.47 21.08 -17.74
CA ILE A 43 3.40 20.29 -18.59
C ILE A 43 4.22 21.19 -19.50
N LYS A 44 3.58 22.23 -20.08
CA LYS A 44 4.18 23.10 -21.09
C LYS A 44 5.39 23.88 -20.60
N ASP A 45 5.32 24.43 -19.38
CA ASP A 45 6.32 25.36 -18.84
C ASP A 45 6.91 24.93 -17.50
N ARG A 46 6.40 23.85 -16.93
CA ARG A 46 6.79 23.28 -15.63
C ARG A 46 6.55 24.23 -14.44
N THR A 47 5.66 25.20 -14.60
CA THR A 47 5.25 26.02 -13.47
C THR A 47 4.37 25.24 -12.50
N PRO A 48 4.45 25.51 -11.18
CA PRO A 48 3.56 24.90 -10.20
C PRO A 48 2.09 25.11 -10.59
N ALA A 49 1.28 24.07 -10.36
CA ALA A 49 -0.16 24.10 -10.59
C ALA A 49 -0.91 23.63 -9.34
N PRO A 50 -2.15 24.10 -9.13
CA PRO A 50 -3.00 23.56 -8.08
C PRO A 50 -3.21 22.04 -8.26
N SER A 51 -3.20 21.30 -7.16
CA SER A 51 -3.50 19.85 -7.14
C SER A 51 -4.98 19.57 -6.98
N ASP A 52 -5.78 20.56 -6.64
CA ASP A 52 -7.24 20.52 -6.59
C ASP A 52 -7.87 20.36 -7.97
N GLY A 53 -9.15 20.03 -8.02
CA GLY A 53 -9.87 19.86 -9.28
C GLY A 53 -9.86 18.45 -9.86
N LEU A 54 -9.21 17.46 -9.21
CA LEU A 54 -9.29 16.04 -9.61
C LEU A 54 -10.41 15.27 -8.90
N GLY A 55 -11.08 15.89 -7.96
CA GLY A 55 -12.06 15.28 -7.07
C GLY A 55 -11.54 15.09 -5.66
N ASP A 56 -12.45 14.95 -4.75
CA ASP A 56 -12.19 14.70 -3.34
C ASP A 56 -12.49 13.25 -2.95
N GLU A 57 -12.43 12.95 -1.66
CA GLU A 57 -12.76 11.65 -1.09
C GLU A 57 -14.27 11.33 -1.09
N ALA A 58 -15.09 12.04 -1.85
CA ALA A 58 -16.52 11.81 -1.89
C ALA A 58 -16.85 10.33 -2.14
N PRO A 59 -18.04 9.87 -1.73
CA PRO A 59 -18.50 8.50 -1.97
C PRO A 59 -18.26 8.09 -3.42
N LEU A 60 -18.14 6.78 -3.68
CA LEU A 60 -17.92 6.16 -5.00
C LEU A 60 -19.03 6.51 -6.02
N ASP A 61 -19.30 7.77 -6.17
CA ASP A 61 -20.20 8.33 -7.18
C ASP A 61 -19.35 9.00 -8.26
N TRP A 62 -18.98 8.22 -9.26
CA TRP A 62 -18.13 8.66 -10.37
C TRP A 62 -18.73 9.82 -11.16
N SER A 63 -20.08 10.01 -11.09
CA SER A 63 -20.73 11.15 -11.72
C SER A 63 -20.37 12.50 -11.10
N ARG A 64 -19.80 12.47 -9.89
CA ARG A 64 -19.32 13.66 -9.16
C ARG A 64 -17.86 13.99 -9.40
N LEU A 65 -17.11 13.12 -10.08
CA LEU A 65 -15.74 13.45 -10.46
C LEU A 65 -15.76 14.61 -11.45
N PRO A 66 -14.86 15.60 -11.26
CA PRO A 66 -14.70 16.68 -12.23
C PRO A 66 -14.34 16.13 -13.62
N ASP A 67 -15.02 16.63 -14.65
CA ASP A 67 -14.67 16.38 -16.05
C ASP A 67 -13.50 17.31 -16.42
N VAL A 68 -12.30 16.79 -16.34
CA VAL A 68 -11.03 17.53 -16.57
C VAL A 68 -10.20 16.87 -17.67
N ASP A 69 -10.83 16.11 -18.57
CA ASP A 69 -10.13 15.32 -19.59
C ASP A 69 -8.97 14.50 -18.97
N PHE A 70 -9.26 13.80 -17.85
CA PHE A 70 -8.28 13.01 -17.17
C PHE A 70 -7.91 11.78 -17.99
N ARG A 71 -6.63 11.61 -18.26
CA ARG A 71 -6.13 10.58 -19.17
C ARG A 71 -4.73 10.10 -18.78
N ILE A 72 -4.33 8.99 -19.35
CA ILE A 72 -3.00 8.40 -19.20
C ILE A 72 -2.16 8.80 -20.42
N ASP A 73 -0.92 9.22 -20.17
CA ASP A 73 0.10 9.33 -21.20
C ASP A 73 0.62 7.90 -21.52
N ASP A 74 0.35 7.42 -22.73
CA ASP A 74 0.70 6.07 -23.13
C ASP A 74 2.19 5.88 -23.42
N GLN A 75 2.98 6.96 -23.42
CA GLN A 75 4.41 6.93 -23.71
C GLN A 75 5.29 6.88 -22.45
N CYS A 76 4.77 7.33 -21.30
CA CYS A 76 5.51 7.41 -20.05
C CYS A 76 4.62 7.20 -18.83
N GLY A 77 5.23 7.09 -17.65
CA GLY A 77 4.55 6.92 -16.37
C GLY A 77 3.90 8.21 -15.86
N ARG A 78 2.94 8.72 -16.60
CA ARG A 78 2.30 10.00 -16.32
C ARG A 78 0.80 9.94 -16.50
N VAL A 79 0.07 10.62 -15.61
CA VAL A 79 -1.32 11.01 -15.80
C VAL A 79 -1.39 12.47 -16.21
N VAL A 80 -2.39 12.84 -17.00
CA VAL A 80 -2.58 14.21 -17.51
C VAL A 80 -4.04 14.59 -17.33
N TRP A 81 -4.28 15.81 -16.93
CA TRP A 81 -5.62 16.42 -16.90
C TRP A 81 -5.55 17.88 -17.38
N THR A 82 -6.67 18.39 -17.88
CA THR A 82 -6.73 19.70 -18.48
C THR A 82 -7.68 20.60 -17.70
N ILE A 83 -7.19 21.77 -17.22
CA ILE A 83 -8.01 22.81 -16.61
C ILE A 83 -7.65 24.13 -17.28
N ASP A 84 -8.68 24.90 -17.71
CA ASP A 84 -8.53 26.18 -18.40
C ASP A 84 -7.60 26.11 -19.64
N GLY A 85 -7.65 24.99 -20.36
CA GLY A 85 -6.85 24.75 -21.56
C GLY A 85 -5.36 24.47 -21.30
N ALA A 86 -4.96 24.28 -20.04
CA ALA A 86 -3.60 23.91 -19.66
C ALA A 86 -3.53 22.45 -19.19
N ASP A 87 -2.64 21.68 -19.81
CA ASP A 87 -2.33 20.31 -19.38
C ASP A 87 -1.47 20.32 -18.13
N ARG A 88 -1.95 19.62 -17.13
CA ARG A 88 -1.32 19.44 -15.82
C ARG A 88 -0.95 17.99 -15.58
N THR A 89 0.03 17.76 -14.73
CA THR A 89 0.44 16.44 -14.29
C THR A 89 0.95 16.45 -12.87
N LYS A 90 1.09 15.24 -12.30
CA LYS A 90 1.67 14.97 -11.00
C LYS A 90 2.48 13.68 -11.09
N GLN A 91 3.72 13.69 -10.59
CA GLN A 91 4.59 12.51 -10.69
C GLN A 91 4.32 11.54 -9.53
N PHE A 92 3.32 10.72 -9.70
CA PHE A 92 3.02 9.61 -8.78
C PHE A 92 3.60 8.28 -9.25
N TYR A 93 3.50 8.01 -10.55
CA TYR A 93 4.10 6.84 -11.17
C TYR A 93 5.55 7.08 -11.55
N PRO A 94 6.42 6.06 -11.51
CA PRO A 94 7.75 6.17 -12.09
C PRO A 94 7.69 6.60 -13.56
N PRO A 95 8.54 7.55 -14.00
CA PRO A 95 8.43 8.13 -15.34
C PRO A 95 8.76 7.17 -16.49
N ASN A 96 9.41 6.05 -16.19
CA ASN A 96 9.78 5.01 -17.17
C ASN A 96 8.69 3.97 -17.45
N LEU A 97 7.54 4.07 -16.76
CA LEU A 97 6.41 3.16 -17.01
C LEU A 97 5.63 3.61 -18.24
N ARG A 98 5.71 2.84 -19.31
CA ARG A 98 4.90 3.08 -20.50
C ARG A 98 3.46 2.65 -20.25
N ASN A 99 2.50 3.51 -20.59
CA ASN A 99 1.06 3.26 -20.44
C ASN A 99 0.63 2.86 -19.01
N LEU A 100 1.38 3.29 -18.01
CA LEU A 100 1.20 2.90 -16.60
C LEU A 100 1.05 1.38 -16.43
N GLU A 101 1.94 0.61 -17.04
CA GLU A 101 1.99 -0.84 -16.93
C GLU A 101 3.27 -1.27 -16.20
N TYR A 102 3.16 -2.25 -15.31
CA TYR A 102 4.34 -2.90 -14.72
C TYR A 102 4.15 -4.41 -14.67
N THR A 103 4.84 -5.10 -15.58
CA THR A 103 4.66 -6.53 -15.80
C THR A 103 5.45 -7.39 -14.81
N PRO A 104 5.05 -8.65 -14.58
CA PRO A 104 5.85 -9.58 -13.78
C PRO A 104 7.26 -9.78 -14.36
N HIS A 105 7.43 -9.73 -15.69
CA HIS A 105 8.74 -9.81 -16.33
C HIS A 105 9.65 -8.63 -15.96
N SER A 106 9.08 -7.41 -15.87
CA SER A 106 9.81 -6.23 -15.45
C SER A 106 10.24 -6.34 -13.99
N LEU A 107 9.33 -6.77 -13.10
CA LEU A 107 9.64 -6.99 -11.70
C LEU A 107 10.74 -8.04 -11.51
N ILE A 108 10.67 -9.17 -12.20
CA ILE A 108 11.69 -10.23 -12.12
C ILE A 108 13.06 -9.73 -12.59
N ALA A 109 13.12 -8.97 -13.69
CA ALA A 109 14.37 -8.41 -14.19
C ALA A 109 15.02 -7.46 -13.15
N GLU A 110 14.23 -6.63 -12.49
CA GLU A 110 14.69 -5.74 -11.40
C GLU A 110 15.13 -6.56 -10.18
N MET A 111 14.38 -7.60 -9.79
CA MET A 111 14.74 -8.51 -8.71
C MET A 111 16.08 -9.21 -8.97
N ASP A 112 16.27 -9.73 -10.17
CA ASP A 112 17.51 -10.42 -10.57
C ASP A 112 18.72 -9.48 -10.50
N TYR A 113 18.57 -8.26 -11.01
CA TYR A 113 19.61 -7.25 -10.94
C TYR A 113 19.96 -6.85 -9.47
N CYS A 114 18.98 -6.85 -8.59
CA CYS A 114 19.14 -6.44 -7.19
C CYS A 114 19.40 -7.60 -6.22
N GLY A 115 19.33 -8.86 -6.69
CA GLY A 115 19.52 -10.04 -5.86
C GLY A 115 18.39 -10.23 -4.85
N VAL A 116 17.14 -10.02 -5.28
CA VAL A 116 15.93 -10.31 -4.51
C VAL A 116 15.40 -11.67 -4.94
N ASP A 117 15.21 -12.56 -3.98
CA ASP A 117 14.84 -13.94 -4.25
C ASP A 117 13.33 -14.11 -4.51
N LEU A 118 12.49 -13.42 -3.74
CA LEU A 118 11.03 -13.51 -3.82
C LEU A 118 10.40 -12.14 -3.58
N ALA A 119 9.26 -11.87 -4.22
CA ALA A 119 8.44 -10.69 -3.96
C ALA A 119 6.97 -11.07 -3.71
N LEU A 120 6.33 -10.33 -2.80
CA LEU A 120 4.89 -10.40 -2.55
C LEU A 120 4.19 -9.27 -3.31
N ILE A 121 3.35 -9.65 -4.27
CA ILE A 121 2.57 -8.70 -5.07
C ILE A 121 1.38 -8.22 -4.25
N HIS A 122 1.36 -6.92 -3.99
CA HIS A 122 0.25 -6.23 -3.36
C HIS A 122 -0.81 -5.78 -4.37
N THR A 123 -1.94 -5.35 -3.87
CA THR A 123 -3.07 -4.83 -4.65
C THR A 123 -3.50 -3.45 -4.15
N ASN A 124 -4.00 -2.64 -5.06
CA ASN A 124 -4.61 -1.34 -4.76
C ASN A 124 -5.66 -1.04 -5.84
N PRO A 125 -6.85 -0.51 -5.50
CA PRO A 125 -7.88 -0.22 -6.49
C PRO A 125 -7.41 0.61 -7.69
N MET A 126 -6.51 1.57 -7.50
CA MET A 126 -5.96 2.37 -8.60
C MET A 126 -5.03 1.59 -9.55
N LEU A 127 -4.56 0.40 -9.16
CA LEU A 127 -3.69 -0.47 -9.97
C LEU A 127 -4.47 -1.67 -10.54
N GLY A 128 -5.73 -1.77 -10.19
CA GLY A 128 -6.60 -2.87 -10.57
C GLY A 128 -6.85 -3.87 -9.43
N ARG A 129 -7.75 -4.79 -9.72
CA ARG A 129 -8.24 -5.83 -8.82
C ARG A 129 -8.41 -7.18 -9.53
N ASP A 130 -7.79 -7.37 -10.67
CA ASP A 130 -7.90 -8.56 -11.50
C ASP A 130 -7.16 -9.76 -10.88
N THR A 131 -7.90 -10.61 -10.17
CA THR A 131 -7.36 -11.80 -9.51
C THR A 131 -6.84 -12.84 -10.51
N ALA A 132 -7.38 -12.88 -11.74
CA ALA A 132 -6.89 -13.76 -12.78
C ALA A 132 -5.50 -13.32 -13.26
N PHE A 133 -5.31 -12.02 -13.49
CA PHE A 133 -3.99 -11.46 -13.82
C PHE A 133 -2.96 -11.72 -12.72
N LEU A 134 -3.33 -11.53 -11.45
CA LEU A 134 -2.44 -11.80 -10.32
C LEU A 134 -2.03 -13.28 -10.23
N ALA A 135 -2.98 -14.19 -10.45
CA ALA A 135 -2.70 -15.63 -10.51
C ALA A 135 -1.77 -15.98 -11.67
N GLU A 136 -1.96 -15.39 -12.86
CA GLU A 136 -1.05 -15.58 -14.00
C GLU A 136 0.37 -15.03 -13.72
N CYS A 137 0.53 -13.92 -12.98
CA CYS A 137 1.84 -13.43 -12.54
C CYS A 137 2.56 -14.48 -11.67
N VAL A 138 1.86 -15.05 -10.69
CA VAL A 138 2.42 -16.10 -9.82
C VAL A 138 2.73 -17.37 -10.62
N LYS A 139 1.83 -17.79 -11.49
CA LYS A 139 2.02 -18.98 -12.34
C LYS A 139 3.22 -18.83 -13.29
N ALA A 140 3.49 -17.63 -13.79
CA ALA A 140 4.65 -17.37 -14.63
C ALA A 140 5.98 -17.51 -13.87
N TYR A 141 5.99 -17.23 -12.57
CA TYR A 141 7.18 -17.27 -11.70
C TYR A 141 6.87 -17.86 -10.31
N PRO A 142 6.49 -19.14 -10.22
CA PRO A 142 5.95 -19.72 -8.99
C PRO A 142 6.95 -19.78 -7.83
N ASP A 143 8.26 -19.79 -8.11
CA ASP A 143 9.31 -19.81 -7.09
C ASP A 143 9.76 -18.40 -6.70
N ARG A 144 9.29 -17.36 -7.40
CA ARG A 144 9.75 -15.98 -7.26
C ARG A 144 8.66 -15.00 -6.84
N LEU A 145 7.39 -15.31 -7.09
CA LEU A 145 6.28 -14.42 -6.82
C LEU A 145 5.24 -15.07 -5.91
N ARG A 146 4.73 -14.27 -5.00
CA ARG A 146 3.49 -14.52 -4.25
C ARG A 146 2.57 -13.34 -4.49
N SER A 147 1.26 -13.50 -4.31
CA SER A 147 0.32 -12.40 -4.47
C SER A 147 -0.76 -12.40 -3.42
N MET A 148 -1.26 -11.21 -3.14
CA MET A 148 -2.41 -11.00 -2.28
C MET A 148 -3.70 -11.00 -3.09
N ALA A 149 -4.80 -11.41 -2.46
CA ALA A 149 -6.14 -11.23 -2.94
C ALA A 149 -6.62 -9.80 -2.63
N PRO A 150 -7.14 -9.04 -3.60
CA PRO A 150 -7.81 -7.78 -3.35
C PRO A 150 -9.13 -8.01 -2.61
N VAL A 151 -9.52 -7.04 -1.80
CA VAL A 151 -10.85 -6.94 -1.20
C VAL A 151 -11.49 -5.65 -1.70
N ASP A 152 -12.78 -5.69 -2.01
CA ASP A 152 -13.58 -4.50 -2.30
C ASP A 152 -14.22 -4.00 -1.01
N GLU A 153 -13.45 -3.37 -0.16
CA GLU A 153 -13.87 -2.95 1.17
C GLU A 153 -15.13 -2.08 1.16
N TRP A 154 -15.31 -1.29 0.12
CA TRP A 154 -16.48 -0.42 -0.08
C TRP A 154 -17.76 -1.17 -0.44
N ARG A 155 -17.68 -2.47 -0.82
CA ARG A 155 -18.83 -3.33 -1.16
C ARG A 155 -19.27 -4.22 0.02
N ILE A 156 -18.42 -4.39 1.03
CA ILE A 156 -18.67 -5.35 2.11
C ILE A 156 -20.04 -5.15 2.75
N LEU A 157 -20.45 -3.89 3.00
CA LEU A 157 -21.72 -3.59 3.68
C LEU A 157 -22.96 -3.89 2.83
N ASP A 158 -22.87 -3.73 1.52
CA ASP A 158 -24.00 -3.85 0.60
C ASP A 158 -24.03 -5.21 -0.11
N GLU A 159 -22.88 -5.87 -0.27
CA GLU A 159 -22.69 -7.07 -1.08
C GLU A 159 -21.82 -8.11 -0.37
N THR A 160 -22.00 -8.30 0.93
CA THR A 160 -21.14 -9.13 1.80
C THR A 160 -20.88 -10.51 1.21
N ASP A 161 -21.92 -11.23 0.80
CA ASP A 161 -21.82 -12.60 0.26
C ASP A 161 -21.02 -12.64 -1.05
N ALA A 162 -21.17 -11.65 -1.90
CA ALA A 162 -20.43 -11.56 -3.16
C ALA A 162 -18.93 -11.33 -2.90
N VAL A 163 -18.60 -10.39 -1.99
CA VAL A 163 -17.21 -10.11 -1.62
C VAL A 163 -16.55 -11.33 -0.96
N ILE A 164 -17.28 -12.07 -0.13
CA ILE A 164 -16.79 -13.33 0.47
C ILE A 164 -16.53 -14.37 -0.62
N ALA A 165 -17.44 -14.54 -1.57
CA ALA A 165 -17.29 -15.51 -2.66
C ALA A 165 -16.09 -15.17 -3.57
N GLU A 166 -15.92 -13.89 -3.92
CA GLU A 166 -14.77 -13.38 -4.69
C GLU A 166 -13.44 -13.62 -3.95
N LEU A 167 -13.41 -13.36 -2.65
CA LEU A 167 -12.23 -13.61 -1.83
C LEU A 167 -11.90 -15.11 -1.74
N HIS A 168 -12.91 -15.96 -1.55
CA HIS A 168 -12.73 -17.41 -1.54
C HIS A 168 -12.18 -17.91 -2.88
N GLU A 169 -12.76 -17.48 -4.01
CA GLU A 169 -12.25 -17.80 -5.34
C GLU A 169 -10.77 -17.39 -5.49
N ALA A 170 -10.43 -16.18 -5.07
CA ALA A 170 -9.05 -15.67 -5.18
C ALA A 170 -8.05 -16.52 -4.40
N ILE A 171 -8.36 -16.91 -3.18
CA ILE A 171 -7.47 -17.68 -2.31
C ILE A 171 -7.49 -19.18 -2.66
N VAL A 172 -8.68 -19.79 -2.74
CA VAL A 172 -8.80 -21.24 -2.85
C VAL A 172 -8.67 -21.72 -4.30
N ASP A 173 -9.36 -21.08 -5.24
CA ASP A 173 -9.42 -21.57 -6.62
C ASP A 173 -8.25 -21.02 -7.46
N ARG A 174 -7.82 -19.77 -7.20
CA ARG A 174 -6.71 -19.13 -7.92
C ARG A 174 -5.36 -19.26 -7.20
N GLY A 175 -5.35 -19.68 -5.94
CA GLY A 175 -4.14 -19.95 -5.16
C GLY A 175 -3.37 -18.68 -4.78
N LEU A 176 -4.04 -17.55 -4.54
CA LEU A 176 -3.37 -16.36 -3.98
C LEU A 176 -3.05 -16.59 -2.50
N HIS A 177 -2.04 -15.88 -1.96
CA HIS A 177 -1.32 -16.31 -0.76
C HIS A 177 -1.63 -15.51 0.50
N ALA A 178 -2.24 -14.33 0.35
CA ALA A 178 -2.54 -13.43 1.44
C ALA A 178 -3.76 -12.56 1.08
N ILE A 179 -4.31 -11.86 2.05
CA ILE A 179 -5.42 -10.93 1.87
C ILE A 179 -4.91 -9.50 2.05
N LYS A 180 -5.29 -8.60 1.16
CA LYS A 180 -5.07 -7.16 1.30
C LYS A 180 -6.35 -6.49 1.77
N PHE A 181 -6.29 -5.75 2.87
CA PHE A 181 -7.40 -4.93 3.36
C PHE A 181 -6.94 -3.49 3.57
N ASN A 182 -7.63 -2.55 2.97
CA ASN A 182 -7.40 -1.12 3.15
C ASN A 182 -8.53 -0.53 3.99
N THR A 183 -8.19 0.12 5.09
CA THR A 183 -9.23 0.67 5.98
C THR A 183 -9.94 1.89 5.37
N ARG A 184 -9.24 2.68 4.57
CA ARG A 184 -9.78 3.90 3.97
C ARG A 184 -10.95 3.67 3.00
N PRO A 185 -10.91 2.73 2.03
CA PRO A 185 -12.06 2.41 1.20
C PRO A 185 -13.28 1.91 1.97
N ALA A 186 -13.10 1.22 3.10
CA ALA A 186 -14.20 0.78 3.95
C ALA A 186 -15.03 1.97 4.47
N TYR A 187 -14.39 3.11 4.74
CA TYR A 187 -15.07 4.32 5.20
C TYR A 187 -15.81 5.11 4.10
N LYS A 188 -15.69 4.72 2.84
CA LYS A 188 -16.41 5.40 1.74
C LYS A 188 -17.94 5.24 1.80
N ARG A 189 -18.42 4.20 2.46
CA ARG A 189 -19.85 3.91 2.63
C ARG A 189 -20.38 4.20 4.03
N SER A 190 -19.50 4.14 5.04
CA SER A 190 -19.89 4.29 6.44
C SER A 190 -18.70 4.75 7.27
N THR A 191 -18.94 5.54 8.29
CA THR A 191 -17.93 5.85 9.33
C THR A 191 -17.87 4.81 10.44
N GLN A 192 -18.64 3.71 10.32
CA GLN A 192 -18.60 2.60 11.27
C GLN A 192 -17.23 1.93 11.23
N ALA A 193 -16.75 1.56 12.41
CA ALA A 193 -15.53 0.78 12.54
C ALA A 193 -15.65 -0.56 11.81
N TRP A 194 -14.61 -0.93 11.06
CA TRP A 194 -14.57 -2.09 10.19
C TRP A 194 -14.34 -3.43 10.94
N ASP A 195 -14.09 -3.38 12.25
CA ASP A 195 -13.78 -4.56 13.08
C ASP A 195 -15.00 -5.37 13.51
N ASP A 196 -16.21 -4.79 13.49
CA ASP A 196 -17.40 -5.39 14.07
C ASP A 196 -18.70 -5.08 13.30
N GLY A 197 -19.82 -5.50 13.87
CA GLY A 197 -21.16 -5.27 13.33
C GLY A 197 -21.36 -5.93 11.97
N PRO A 198 -21.79 -5.19 10.94
CA PRO A 198 -22.06 -5.76 9.62
C PRO A 198 -20.80 -6.25 8.88
N TYR A 199 -19.59 -5.92 9.35
CA TYR A 199 -18.35 -6.47 8.82
C TYR A 199 -18.04 -7.88 9.35
N ARG A 200 -18.67 -8.35 10.42
CA ARG A 200 -18.37 -9.64 11.05
C ARG A 200 -18.46 -10.84 10.11
N PRO A 201 -19.52 -11.01 9.30
CA PRO A 201 -19.60 -12.15 8.39
C PRO A 201 -18.41 -12.23 7.42
N PHE A 202 -17.97 -11.05 6.92
CA PHE A 202 -16.78 -10.97 6.07
C PHE A 202 -15.53 -11.42 6.84
N TRP A 203 -15.31 -10.93 8.06
CA TRP A 203 -14.12 -11.28 8.85
C TRP A 203 -14.09 -12.75 9.28
N GLU A 204 -15.24 -13.30 9.64
CA GLU A 204 -15.36 -14.72 9.95
C GLU A 204 -14.96 -15.59 8.74
N ALA A 205 -15.40 -15.23 7.53
CA ALA A 205 -15.03 -15.93 6.31
C ALA A 205 -13.54 -15.70 5.94
N ALA A 206 -13.05 -14.47 6.01
CA ALA A 206 -11.68 -14.11 5.66
C ALA A 206 -10.65 -14.81 6.57
N THR A 207 -10.89 -14.81 7.88
CA THR A 207 -9.97 -15.45 8.83
C THR A 207 -10.01 -16.97 8.75
N ALA A 208 -11.15 -17.58 8.36
CA ALA A 208 -11.28 -19.02 8.15
C ALA A 208 -10.43 -19.53 6.96
N LEU A 209 -10.01 -18.67 6.03
CA LEU A 209 -9.11 -19.03 4.94
C LEU A 209 -7.67 -19.35 5.43
N GLY A 210 -7.30 -18.91 6.62
CA GLY A 210 -6.02 -19.28 7.26
C GLY A 210 -4.79 -18.65 6.61
N VAL A 211 -4.95 -17.67 5.72
CA VAL A 211 -3.84 -16.94 5.08
C VAL A 211 -3.57 -15.62 5.80
N PRO A 212 -2.35 -15.06 5.71
CA PRO A 212 -2.02 -13.79 6.35
C PRO A 212 -2.86 -12.64 5.78
N ILE A 213 -3.17 -11.65 6.65
CA ILE A 213 -3.92 -10.46 6.29
C ILE A 213 -3.02 -9.24 6.45
N PHE A 214 -2.90 -8.45 5.38
CA PHE A 214 -2.10 -7.24 5.34
C PHE A 214 -3.01 -6.01 5.33
N PHE A 215 -2.92 -5.22 6.39
CA PHE A 215 -3.70 -4.01 6.55
C PHE A 215 -2.94 -2.78 6.05
N THR A 216 -3.54 -2.01 5.16
CA THR A 216 -3.11 -0.63 4.92
C THR A 216 -3.94 0.28 5.80
N MET A 217 -3.30 0.77 6.86
CA MET A 217 -3.95 1.65 7.84
C MET A 217 -3.92 3.10 7.35
N GLY A 218 -5.01 3.80 7.61
CA GLY A 218 -5.12 5.24 7.40
C GLY A 218 -4.98 6.04 8.69
N THR A 219 -5.59 7.19 8.69
CA THR A 219 -5.71 8.06 9.87
C THR A 219 -7.13 8.03 10.45
N GLY A 220 -7.78 6.87 10.34
CA GLY A 220 -9.06 6.54 10.94
C GLY A 220 -10.28 7.14 10.24
N PRO A 221 -11.48 6.90 10.80
CA PRO A 221 -12.74 7.44 10.29
C PRO A 221 -12.77 8.97 10.26
N GLY A 222 -12.03 9.60 11.15
CA GLY A 222 -11.92 11.06 11.24
C GLY A 222 -11.29 11.69 9.99
N SER A 223 -10.37 11.01 9.30
CA SER A 223 -9.82 11.53 8.04
C SER A 223 -10.81 11.44 6.88
N ALA A 224 -11.62 10.38 6.85
CA ALA A 224 -12.73 10.26 5.91
C ALA A 224 -13.84 11.29 6.17
N ALA A 225 -13.97 11.76 7.40
CA ALA A 225 -14.92 12.79 7.83
C ALA A 225 -14.36 14.23 7.70
N GLY A 226 -13.18 14.44 7.11
CA GLY A 226 -12.61 15.76 6.85
C GLY A 226 -11.69 16.27 7.95
N ALA A 227 -10.86 15.42 8.55
CA ALA A 227 -9.77 15.85 9.43
C ALA A 227 -8.84 16.84 8.70
N THR A 228 -8.60 18.01 9.29
CA THR A 228 -7.92 19.13 8.65
C THR A 228 -6.59 19.50 9.29
N SER A 229 -6.21 18.87 10.42
CA SER A 229 -4.96 19.16 11.12
C SER A 229 -4.10 17.94 11.36
N GLY A 230 -2.78 18.15 11.49
CA GLY A 230 -1.83 17.08 11.83
C GLY A 230 -2.18 16.36 13.15
N ALA A 231 -2.64 17.10 14.15
CA ALA A 231 -3.06 16.53 15.44
C ALA A 231 -4.28 15.60 15.28
N GLN A 232 -5.26 15.96 14.45
CA GLN A 232 -6.42 15.11 14.16
C GLN A 232 -6.00 13.84 13.42
N HIS A 233 -5.06 13.95 12.48
CA HIS A 233 -4.54 12.78 11.77
C HIS A 233 -3.76 11.83 12.70
N ARG A 234 -2.97 12.37 13.64
CA ARG A 234 -2.27 11.58 14.65
C ARG A 234 -3.26 10.85 15.56
N GLN A 235 -4.27 11.54 16.07
CA GLN A 235 -5.32 10.92 16.89
C GLN A 235 -6.09 9.87 16.08
N GLY A 236 -6.49 10.17 14.85
CA GLY A 236 -7.17 9.22 13.98
C GLY A 236 -6.34 7.95 13.68
N CYS A 237 -5.02 8.05 13.64
CA CYS A 237 -4.15 6.88 13.55
C CYS A 237 -4.23 6.01 14.81
N LEU A 238 -4.23 6.61 16.00
CA LEU A 238 -4.37 5.88 17.26
C LEU A 238 -5.77 5.25 17.39
N ASP A 239 -6.81 5.98 17.02
CA ASP A 239 -8.18 5.45 16.99
C ASP A 239 -8.31 4.23 16.06
N GLU A 240 -7.60 4.25 14.91
CA GLU A 240 -7.55 3.12 13.99
C GLU A 240 -6.80 1.92 14.58
N HIS A 241 -5.73 2.17 15.35
CA HIS A 241 -5.03 1.14 16.10
C HIS A 241 -5.93 0.50 17.17
N ASP A 242 -6.78 1.27 17.84
CA ASP A 242 -7.75 0.72 18.80
C ASP A 242 -8.78 -0.19 18.11
N ILE A 243 -9.18 0.12 16.87
CA ILE A 243 -10.02 -0.75 16.05
C ILE A 243 -9.27 -2.06 15.74
N LEU A 244 -8.01 -1.98 15.32
CA LEU A 244 -7.19 -3.14 15.04
C LEU A 244 -6.99 -4.02 16.29
N ILE A 245 -6.78 -3.44 17.45
CA ILE A 245 -6.64 -4.19 18.72
C ILE A 245 -7.89 -5.01 18.98
N ARG A 246 -9.10 -4.42 18.92
CA ARG A 246 -10.36 -5.14 19.10
C ARG A 246 -10.56 -6.24 18.07
N TRP A 247 -10.14 -5.99 16.82
CA TRP A 247 -10.17 -6.99 15.77
C TRP A 247 -9.25 -8.18 16.10
N MET A 248 -8.01 -7.92 16.53
CA MET A 248 -7.04 -8.96 16.93
C MET A 248 -7.50 -9.77 18.15
N GLU A 249 -8.17 -9.13 19.11
CA GLU A 249 -8.77 -9.83 20.27
C GLU A 249 -9.87 -10.81 19.83
N ARG A 250 -10.63 -10.46 18.79
CA ARG A 250 -11.68 -11.32 18.25
C ARG A 250 -11.14 -12.45 17.39
N TYR A 251 -10.06 -12.22 16.67
CA TYR A 251 -9.43 -13.18 15.76
C TYR A 251 -7.98 -13.46 16.17
N PRO A 252 -7.75 -14.08 17.34
CA PRO A 252 -6.40 -14.18 17.92
C PRO A 252 -5.49 -15.14 17.14
N ASP A 253 -6.04 -15.96 16.25
CA ASP A 253 -5.27 -16.90 15.44
C ASP A 253 -4.77 -16.29 14.12
N ALA A 254 -5.27 -15.15 13.70
CA ALA A 254 -4.89 -14.52 12.46
C ALA A 254 -3.42 -14.06 12.47
N THR A 255 -2.70 -14.32 11.38
CA THR A 255 -1.39 -13.74 11.10
C THR A 255 -1.58 -12.43 10.36
N ILE A 256 -0.99 -11.35 10.85
CA ILE A 256 -1.27 -10.00 10.34
C ILE A 256 -0.01 -9.17 10.16
N SER A 257 -0.06 -8.24 9.23
CA SER A 257 1.00 -7.25 9.01
C SER A 257 0.42 -5.87 8.68
N LEU A 258 1.06 -4.82 9.15
CA LEU A 258 0.78 -3.45 8.72
C LEU A 258 1.62 -3.11 7.49
N THR A 259 0.95 -2.79 6.40
CA THR A 259 1.57 -2.40 5.13
C THR A 259 2.12 -0.98 5.22
N HIS A 260 3.31 -0.74 4.70
CA HIS A 260 4.05 0.53 4.71
C HIS A 260 4.49 1.00 6.11
N GLY A 261 4.17 0.27 7.15
CA GLY A 261 4.36 0.73 8.53
C GLY A 261 3.22 1.66 8.98
N PHE A 262 3.59 2.83 9.46
CA PHE A 262 2.65 3.86 9.92
C PHE A 262 2.38 4.91 8.83
N PRO A 263 1.41 5.83 9.01
CA PRO A 263 1.27 7.00 8.14
C PRO A 263 2.38 8.03 8.44
N TRP A 264 3.61 7.70 8.11
CA TRP A 264 4.88 8.33 8.49
C TRP A 264 4.85 9.87 8.42
N ARG A 265 4.33 10.43 7.32
CA ARG A 265 4.29 11.90 7.10
C ARG A 265 3.56 12.66 8.19
N VAL A 266 2.62 12.01 8.89
CA VAL A 266 1.86 12.61 10.01
C VAL A 266 2.76 12.82 11.23
N PHE A 267 3.83 12.06 11.32
CA PHE A 267 4.76 12.04 12.46
C PHE A 267 6.09 12.72 12.17
N VAL A 268 6.30 13.24 10.96
CA VAL A 268 7.53 13.99 10.62
C VAL A 268 7.47 15.38 11.21
N GLU A 269 8.50 15.74 12.00
CA GLU A 269 8.72 17.06 12.61
C GLU A 269 10.15 17.51 12.27
N GLY A 270 10.25 18.37 11.23
CA GLY A 270 11.58 18.74 10.71
C GLY A 270 12.35 17.54 10.19
N ASP A 271 13.48 17.25 10.79
CA ASP A 271 14.37 16.13 10.40
C ASP A 271 14.16 14.88 11.26
N THR A 272 13.09 14.81 12.06
CA THR A 272 12.82 13.69 12.97
C THR A 272 11.44 13.09 12.72
N ILE A 273 11.25 11.85 13.19
CA ILE A 273 9.97 11.17 13.20
C ILE A 273 9.57 10.98 14.67
N GLU A 274 8.51 11.64 15.09
CA GLU A 274 8.04 11.61 16.48
C GLU A 274 6.81 10.72 16.62
N LEU A 275 7.01 9.51 17.11
CA LEU A 275 5.95 8.53 17.32
C LEU A 275 5.42 8.61 18.74
N PRO A 276 4.10 8.71 18.96
CA PRO A 276 3.51 8.70 20.30
C PRO A 276 3.60 7.29 20.91
N ASP A 277 3.68 7.19 22.25
CA ASP A 277 3.80 5.90 22.95
C ASP A 277 2.65 4.92 22.59
N GLY A 278 1.44 5.43 22.39
CA GLY A 278 0.27 4.62 22.03
C GLY A 278 0.38 3.87 20.70
N ILE A 279 1.32 4.27 19.81
CA ILE A 279 1.49 3.64 18.51
C ILE A 279 2.01 2.20 18.62
N TRP A 280 2.67 1.87 19.73
CA TRP A 280 3.25 0.56 20.00
C TRP A 280 2.27 -0.44 20.60
N THR A 281 1.10 0.04 21.09
CA THR A 281 0.12 -0.80 21.81
C THR A 281 -0.34 -2.03 21.00
N PRO A 282 -0.65 -1.94 19.69
CA PRO A 282 -1.06 -3.11 18.91
C PRO A 282 0.00 -4.22 18.86
N PHE A 283 1.29 -3.86 18.97
CA PHE A 283 2.41 -4.81 18.91
C PHE A 283 2.62 -5.64 20.18
N GLN A 284 1.78 -5.47 21.20
CA GLN A 284 1.64 -6.44 22.28
C GLN A 284 1.11 -7.79 21.77
N ASN A 285 0.42 -7.79 20.62
CA ASN A 285 0.07 -9.02 19.93
C ASN A 285 1.29 -9.54 19.13
N PRO A 286 1.82 -10.74 19.44
CA PRO A 286 3.02 -11.28 18.81
C PRO A 286 2.82 -11.69 17.34
N LYS A 287 1.58 -11.79 16.87
CA LYS A 287 1.24 -12.14 15.48
C LYS A 287 1.18 -10.92 14.55
N LEU A 288 1.29 -9.70 15.09
CA LEU A 288 1.34 -8.48 14.31
C LEU A 288 2.77 -8.19 13.87
N SER A 289 2.96 -8.05 12.57
CA SER A 289 4.20 -7.62 11.93
C SER A 289 4.05 -6.21 11.32
N LEU A 290 5.16 -5.58 10.97
CA LEU A 290 5.20 -4.22 10.43
C LEU A 290 6.16 -4.15 9.23
N GLU A 291 5.75 -3.55 8.13
CA GLU A 291 6.64 -3.32 7.00
C GLU A 291 7.61 -2.14 7.23
N VAL A 292 8.86 -2.36 6.88
CA VAL A 292 9.91 -1.34 6.78
C VAL A 292 9.96 -0.85 5.34
N CYS A 293 9.11 0.16 5.02
CA CYS A 293 8.88 0.65 3.67
C CYS A 293 8.98 2.19 3.61
N PHE A 294 10.04 2.76 4.19
CA PHE A 294 10.21 4.21 4.32
C PHE A 294 10.42 4.96 2.99
N PRO A 295 11.31 4.49 2.07
CA PRO A 295 11.68 5.29 0.90
C PRO A 295 10.50 5.76 0.05
N VAL A 296 9.52 4.92 -0.16
CA VAL A 296 8.33 5.29 -0.96
C VAL A 296 7.42 6.29 -0.24
N ARG A 297 7.44 6.30 1.09
CA ARG A 297 6.50 7.11 1.90
C ARG A 297 7.02 8.51 2.21
N ILE A 298 8.32 8.64 2.41
CA ILE A 298 8.98 9.88 2.85
C ILE A 298 10.30 10.17 2.11
N GLY A 299 10.56 9.48 1.00
CA GLY A 299 11.77 9.70 0.18
C GLY A 299 11.79 11.02 -0.60
N ASP A 300 10.71 11.80 -0.56
CA ASP A 300 10.66 13.19 -1.01
C ASP A 300 11.00 14.19 0.11
N LEU A 301 11.13 13.73 1.35
CA LEU A 301 11.51 14.54 2.52
C LEU A 301 12.97 14.28 2.94
N PHE A 302 13.42 13.06 2.80
CA PHE A 302 14.75 12.61 3.25
C PHE A 302 15.49 11.94 2.09
N ASP A 303 16.75 12.33 1.92
CA ASP A 303 17.59 11.79 0.86
C ASP A 303 18.23 10.44 1.26
N PHE A 304 18.55 9.61 0.23
CA PHE A 304 19.37 8.43 0.45
C PHE A 304 20.73 8.81 1.11
N PRO A 305 21.19 8.11 2.16
CA PRO A 305 20.71 6.82 2.67
C PRO A 305 19.72 6.89 3.85
N TYR A 306 18.85 7.89 3.93
CA TYR A 306 17.76 7.99 4.90
C TYR A 306 18.22 7.99 6.37
N ARG A 307 19.26 8.77 6.69
CA ARG A 307 19.84 8.83 8.04
C ARG A 307 18.85 9.28 9.11
N GLU A 308 17.94 10.15 8.73
CA GLU A 308 16.87 10.72 9.56
C GLU A 308 15.87 9.64 10.02
N VAL A 309 15.77 8.55 9.26
CA VAL A 309 14.86 7.42 9.54
C VAL A 309 15.52 6.38 10.46
N GLN A 310 16.84 6.31 10.50
CA GLN A 310 17.56 5.25 11.22
C GLN A 310 17.22 5.19 12.72
N PRO A 311 17.11 6.30 13.47
CA PRO A 311 16.69 6.25 14.87
C PRO A 311 15.28 5.65 15.06
N THR A 312 14.38 5.89 14.11
CA THR A 312 13.05 5.29 14.14
C THR A 312 13.09 3.79 13.89
N LEU A 313 13.93 3.33 12.95
CA LEU A 313 14.10 1.90 12.72
C LEU A 313 14.75 1.20 13.93
N GLU A 314 15.73 1.83 14.57
CA GLU A 314 16.33 1.31 15.81
C GLU A 314 15.26 1.14 16.91
N LEU A 315 14.41 2.17 17.09
CA LEU A 315 13.29 2.11 18.01
C LEU A 315 12.27 1.01 17.65
N MET A 316 12.01 0.78 16.36
CA MET A 316 11.15 -0.32 15.91
C MET A 316 11.75 -1.68 16.27
N VAL A 317 13.03 -1.88 16.07
CA VAL A 317 13.72 -3.12 16.48
C VAL A 317 13.63 -3.31 18.00
N GLU A 318 13.85 -2.26 18.79
CA GLU A 318 13.71 -2.30 20.26
C GLU A 318 12.31 -2.65 20.72
N ARG A 319 11.28 -2.02 20.13
CA ARG A 319 9.87 -2.11 20.58
C ARG A 319 9.13 -3.31 20.03
N ILE A 320 9.45 -3.72 18.82
CA ILE A 320 8.71 -4.76 18.08
C ILE A 320 9.52 -6.05 17.99
N GLY A 321 10.82 -5.94 17.74
CA GLY A 321 11.71 -7.04 17.41
C GLY A 321 11.91 -7.18 15.90
N ALA A 322 13.15 -7.48 15.48
CA ALA A 322 13.50 -7.66 14.07
C ALA A 322 12.73 -8.80 13.40
N ASP A 323 12.35 -9.82 14.17
CA ASP A 323 11.58 -10.98 13.72
C ASP A 323 10.15 -10.65 13.29
N ARG A 324 9.66 -9.43 13.58
CA ARG A 324 8.34 -8.94 13.16
C ARG A 324 8.40 -7.74 12.20
N LEU A 325 9.60 -7.37 11.77
CA LEU A 325 9.81 -6.33 10.77
C LEU A 325 10.03 -6.97 9.39
N LEU A 326 9.34 -6.47 8.37
CA LEU A 326 9.41 -6.98 7.00
C LEU A 326 9.94 -5.88 6.07
N TRP A 327 11.07 -6.11 5.40
CA TRP A 327 11.51 -5.22 4.36
C TRP A 327 10.53 -5.24 3.18
N GLY A 328 10.10 -4.06 2.73
CA GLY A 328 9.24 -3.87 1.59
C GLY A 328 9.62 -2.59 0.83
N THR A 329 9.35 -2.55 -0.46
CA THR A 329 9.82 -1.47 -1.33
C THR A 329 8.72 -0.63 -1.96
N ASP A 330 7.55 -1.20 -2.18
CA ASP A 330 6.48 -0.59 -2.99
C ASP A 330 6.90 -0.44 -4.48
N MET A 331 7.74 -1.39 -4.99
CA MET A 331 8.12 -1.41 -6.39
C MET A 331 6.91 -1.47 -7.32
N PRO A 332 6.85 -0.65 -8.37
CA PRO A 332 7.91 0.23 -8.89
C PRO A 332 7.90 1.66 -8.31
N PHE A 333 6.97 2.02 -7.42
CA PHE A 333 6.74 3.41 -6.98
C PHE A 333 7.94 4.05 -6.29
N GLN A 334 8.74 3.28 -5.59
CA GLN A 334 9.96 3.79 -4.97
C GLN A 334 10.99 4.32 -5.97
N ASN A 335 10.97 3.86 -7.24
CA ASN A 335 11.86 4.36 -8.30
C ASN A 335 11.74 5.86 -8.58
N ARG A 336 10.77 6.53 -7.96
CA ARG A 336 10.71 8.00 -7.92
C ARG A 336 11.80 8.63 -7.04
N PHE A 337 12.30 7.91 -6.04
CA PHE A 337 13.20 8.43 -5.00
C PHE A 337 14.52 7.68 -4.93
N SER A 338 14.49 6.36 -5.15
CA SER A 338 15.67 5.51 -5.10
C SER A 338 15.52 4.31 -6.03
N THR A 339 16.65 3.77 -6.49
CA THR A 339 16.65 2.51 -7.23
C THR A 339 16.29 1.34 -6.30
N TYR A 340 15.83 0.24 -6.89
CA TYR A 340 15.54 -0.98 -6.13
C TYR A 340 16.76 -1.45 -5.31
N ARG A 341 17.96 -1.32 -5.87
CA ARG A 341 19.19 -1.63 -5.15
C ARG A 341 19.42 -0.72 -3.95
N GLN A 342 19.19 0.56 -4.08
CA GLN A 342 19.33 1.50 -2.97
C GLN A 342 18.33 1.22 -1.84
N SER A 343 17.16 0.66 -2.14
CA SER A 343 16.20 0.26 -1.09
C SER A 343 16.67 -0.93 -0.25
N ARG A 344 17.61 -1.74 -0.76
CA ARG A 344 18.34 -2.72 0.04
C ARG A 344 19.54 -2.09 0.75
N ASP A 345 20.34 -1.38 -0.02
CA ASP A 345 21.64 -0.85 0.42
C ASP A 345 21.52 0.05 1.65
N TRP A 346 20.41 0.82 1.80
CA TRP A 346 20.26 1.68 2.98
C TRP A 346 20.18 0.88 4.28
N LEU A 347 19.56 -0.31 4.27
CA LEU A 347 19.56 -1.24 5.42
C LEU A 347 20.89 -1.96 5.54
N GLU A 348 21.35 -2.60 4.47
CA GLU A 348 22.50 -3.49 4.47
C GLU A 348 23.83 -2.77 4.69
N LYS A 349 23.94 -1.48 4.32
CA LYS A 349 25.22 -0.74 4.31
C LYS A 349 25.27 0.48 5.21
N TYR A 350 24.11 0.98 5.66
CA TYR A 350 24.08 2.24 6.38
C TYR A 350 23.38 2.18 7.74
N CYS A 351 22.71 1.07 8.06
CA CYS A 351 22.10 0.83 9.37
C CYS A 351 23.06 -0.02 10.25
N ASP A 352 24.20 0.55 10.61
CA ASP A 352 25.29 -0.15 11.34
C ASP A 352 24.85 -0.65 12.73
N PHE A 353 23.72 -0.18 13.26
CA PHE A 353 23.15 -0.63 14.53
C PHE A 353 22.45 -1.99 14.41
N LEU A 354 22.10 -2.44 13.20
CA LEU A 354 21.50 -3.76 12.99
C LEU A 354 22.58 -4.86 13.10
N SER A 355 22.31 -5.86 13.93
CA SER A 355 23.10 -7.08 13.91
C SER A 355 22.90 -7.84 12.59
N ALA A 356 23.83 -8.74 12.24
CA ALA A 356 23.67 -9.59 11.07
C ALA A 356 22.42 -10.50 11.16
N GLU A 357 22.02 -10.88 12.37
CA GLU A 357 20.80 -11.65 12.64
C GLU A 357 19.54 -10.80 12.42
N ASP A 358 19.49 -9.59 12.99
CA ASP A 358 18.37 -8.67 12.81
C ASP A 358 18.17 -8.32 11.32
N LEU A 359 19.28 -8.03 10.63
CA LEU A 359 19.24 -7.73 9.20
C LEU A 359 18.70 -8.92 8.39
N ALA A 360 19.14 -10.15 8.69
CA ALA A 360 18.65 -11.36 8.02
C ALA A 360 17.14 -11.60 8.26
N LEU A 361 16.67 -11.30 9.46
CA LEU A 361 15.24 -11.35 9.80
C LEU A 361 14.45 -10.31 9.00
N ILE A 362 14.84 -9.04 9.06
CA ILE A 362 14.15 -7.94 8.36
C ILE A 362 14.14 -8.17 6.85
N MET A 363 15.27 -8.58 6.27
CA MET A 363 15.42 -8.75 4.81
C MET A 363 14.72 -9.97 4.23
N GLY A 364 14.16 -10.87 5.08
CA GLY A 364 13.43 -12.01 4.53
C GLY A 364 12.95 -13.04 5.56
N GLY A 365 13.67 -13.27 6.65
CA GLY A 365 13.29 -14.30 7.65
C GLY A 365 11.88 -14.05 8.23
N SER A 366 11.56 -12.81 8.54
CA SER A 366 10.24 -12.43 9.05
C SER A 366 9.13 -12.64 8.00
N ALA A 367 9.41 -12.27 6.74
CA ALA A 367 8.47 -12.49 5.64
C ALA A 367 8.25 -13.98 5.35
N GLN A 368 9.30 -14.82 5.43
CA GLN A 368 9.16 -16.28 5.32
C GLN A 368 8.19 -16.82 6.36
N ARG A 369 8.35 -16.40 7.62
CA ARG A 369 7.46 -16.83 8.71
C ARG A 369 6.02 -16.37 8.50
N VAL A 370 5.81 -15.12 8.12
CA VAL A 370 4.46 -14.57 7.87
C VAL A 370 3.77 -15.28 6.71
N LEU A 371 4.49 -15.60 5.65
CA LEU A 371 3.95 -16.23 4.44
C LEU A 371 3.93 -17.78 4.52
N GLY A 372 4.51 -18.37 5.56
CA GLY A 372 4.56 -19.84 5.72
C GLY A 372 5.45 -20.53 4.67
N LEU A 373 6.58 -19.92 4.29
CA LEU A 373 7.52 -20.40 3.26
C LEU A 373 8.62 -21.27 3.83
#